data_f2b55b8e27030f9e847a7fe206a9b36b
#
_entry.id   f2b55b8e27030f9e847a7fe206a9b36b
#
_cell.length_a   1.000
_cell.length_b   1.000
_cell.length_c   1.000
_cell.angle_alpha   90.00
_cell.angle_beta   90.00
_cell.angle_gamma   90.00
#
_symmetry.space_group_name_H-M   'P 1'
#
loop_
_entity.id
_entity.type
_entity.pdbx_description
1 polymer ?
#
loop_
_entity_poly.entity_id
_entity_poly.type
_entity_poly.pdbx_seq_one_letter_code
_entity_poly.pdbx_strand_id
1 'polypeptide(L)'
;DGWFYSSCSYVCSMMRQAIHRDLNLTKHGLVLVPYLGTVVFADNGDTMTSYHSEEAEYNQLRRRSPHDADAMFRFQTDLGRYAQLIRKTLLRTPPDPTSFRPRDIRELLWLAKQFWSLGEKELYEYIRFFTMSAADFLDDYFEDDLIKAAMASPGVIGTALGVYSPGSAYILLHHVMGDVDGNVGAWGLARGGMGAISNAIAGSVKEHGGEIRTNAGVD
;
A
#
# COMPACT_ATOMS: atom_id res chain seq x y z
N ASP A 1 -26.43 7.97 -15.54
CA ASP A 1 -25.70 9.22 -15.72
C ASP A 1 -24.31 9.08 -16.38
N GLY A 2 -23.91 7.86 -16.82
CA GLY A 2 -22.70 7.64 -17.63
C GLY A 2 -21.36 7.62 -16.88
N TRP A 3 -21.35 7.78 -15.58
CA TRP A 3 -20.15 7.69 -14.76
C TRP A 3 -20.03 6.29 -14.11
N PHE A 4 -18.84 5.68 -14.25
CA PHE A 4 -18.51 4.40 -13.65
C PHE A 4 -17.35 4.58 -12.67
N TYR A 5 -17.53 4.17 -11.43
CA TYR A 5 -16.51 4.21 -10.39
C TYR A 5 -16.62 2.97 -9.48
N SER A 6 -15.51 2.61 -8.85
CA SER A 6 -15.50 1.52 -7.88
C SER A 6 -15.76 2.08 -6.48
N SER A 7 -16.69 1.47 -5.76
CA SER A 7 -17.02 1.84 -4.37
C SER A 7 -16.20 1.10 -3.32
N CYS A 8 -15.64 -0.07 -3.66
CA CYS A 8 -14.94 -0.93 -2.71
C CYS A 8 -13.44 -1.04 -2.98
N SER A 9 -13.04 -0.98 -4.25
CA SER A 9 -11.63 -1.03 -4.66
C SER A 9 -11.40 0.06 -5.68
N TYR A 10 -10.60 1.05 -5.36
CA TYR A 10 -10.47 2.27 -6.17
C TYR A 10 -9.13 2.40 -6.88
N VAL A 11 -8.05 1.85 -6.32
CA VAL A 11 -6.71 1.91 -6.91
C VAL A 11 -6.09 0.54 -7.08
N CYS A 12 -5.21 0.42 -8.07
CA CYS A 12 -4.35 -0.72 -8.29
C CYS A 12 -2.92 -0.32 -7.92
N SER A 13 -2.37 -0.90 -6.86
CA SER A 13 -0.98 -0.67 -6.43
C SER A 13 -0.29 -1.97 -6.02
N MET A 14 -1.02 -2.87 -5.36
CA MET A 14 -0.45 -4.08 -4.76
C MET A 14 -0.31 -5.26 -5.73
N MET A 15 -0.88 -5.18 -6.94
CA MET A 15 -0.71 -6.22 -7.94
C MET A 15 0.75 -6.24 -8.42
N ARG A 16 1.45 -7.33 -8.12
CA ARG A 16 2.88 -7.45 -8.43
C ARG A 16 3.12 -7.45 -9.93
N GLN A 17 4.17 -6.75 -10.37
CA GLN A 17 4.55 -6.65 -11.78
C GLN A 17 4.80 -8.03 -12.44
N ALA A 18 5.25 -9.02 -11.65
CA ALA A 18 5.36 -10.39 -12.12
C ALA A 18 4.02 -10.95 -12.62
N ILE A 19 2.93 -10.72 -11.87
CA ILE A 19 1.59 -11.17 -12.26
C ILE A 19 1.12 -10.45 -13.53
N HIS A 20 1.33 -9.12 -13.58
CA HIS A 20 0.98 -8.31 -14.75
C HIS A 20 1.68 -8.81 -16.01
N ARG A 21 2.99 -9.07 -15.91
CA ARG A 21 3.82 -9.59 -16.99
C ARG A 21 3.45 -11.03 -17.37
N ASP A 22 3.37 -11.92 -16.39
CA ASP A 22 3.22 -13.37 -16.62
C ASP A 22 1.84 -13.70 -17.20
N LEU A 23 0.81 -12.90 -16.88
CA LEU A 23 -0.52 -12.99 -17.48
C LEU A 23 -0.70 -12.10 -18.72
N ASN A 24 0.34 -11.34 -19.10
CA ASN A 24 0.33 -10.43 -20.25
C ASN A 24 -0.90 -9.50 -20.28
N LEU A 25 -1.22 -8.88 -19.12
CA LEU A 25 -2.48 -8.15 -18.92
C LEU A 25 -2.64 -6.95 -19.86
N THR A 26 -1.53 -6.32 -20.27
CA THR A 26 -1.55 -5.21 -21.27
C THR A 26 -2.11 -5.70 -22.61
N LYS A 27 -1.72 -6.90 -23.07
CA LYS A 27 -2.28 -7.51 -24.29
C LYS A 27 -3.79 -7.69 -24.18
N HIS A 28 -4.28 -7.96 -22.98
CA HIS A 28 -5.71 -8.14 -22.70
C HIS A 28 -6.42 -6.82 -22.34
N GLY A 29 -5.81 -5.68 -22.65
CA GLY A 29 -6.44 -4.36 -22.56
C GLY A 29 -6.31 -3.65 -21.22
N LEU A 30 -5.54 -4.17 -20.25
CA LEU A 30 -5.30 -3.46 -19.00
C LEU A 30 -4.39 -2.26 -19.26
N VAL A 31 -4.90 -1.08 -18.91
CA VAL A 31 -4.16 0.18 -18.89
C VAL A 31 -4.30 0.79 -17.49
N LEU A 32 -3.18 0.95 -16.81
CA LEU A 32 -3.13 1.66 -15.53
C LEU A 32 -2.75 3.11 -15.78
N VAL A 33 -3.57 4.03 -15.31
CA VAL A 33 -3.33 5.48 -15.37
C VAL A 33 -2.78 5.90 -14.01
N PRO A 34 -1.66 6.63 -13.94
CA PRO A 34 -1.12 7.11 -12.68
C PRO A 34 -2.16 7.91 -11.89
N TYR A 35 -2.24 7.65 -10.59
CA TYR A 35 -3.05 8.43 -9.67
C TYR A 35 -2.33 9.75 -9.38
N LEU A 36 -2.99 10.86 -9.66
CA LEU A 36 -2.32 12.16 -9.69
C LEU A 36 -2.29 12.91 -8.34
N GLY A 37 -3.07 12.48 -7.37
CA GLY A 37 -3.05 13.09 -6.04
C GLY A 37 -4.41 13.06 -5.34
N THR A 38 -4.39 13.46 -4.09
CA THR A 38 -5.56 13.49 -3.18
C THR A 38 -5.84 14.90 -2.73
N VAL A 39 -7.10 15.24 -2.52
CA VAL A 39 -7.51 16.45 -1.81
C VAL A 39 -8.22 16.04 -0.53
N VAL A 40 -7.74 16.56 0.59
CA VAL A 40 -8.37 16.40 1.90
C VAL A 40 -9.04 17.70 2.29
N PHE A 41 -10.28 17.63 2.74
CA PHE A 41 -11.07 18.78 3.17
C PHE A 41 -11.18 18.76 4.69
N ALA A 42 -10.96 19.92 5.32
CA ALA A 42 -11.18 20.12 6.74
C ALA A 42 -12.56 20.79 6.96
N ASP A 43 -13.13 20.59 8.14
CA ASP A 43 -14.45 21.12 8.50
C ASP A 43 -14.52 22.66 8.46
N ASN A 44 -13.39 23.33 8.66
CA ASN A 44 -13.29 24.80 8.57
C ASN A 44 -13.21 25.32 7.12
N GLY A 45 -13.32 24.44 6.12
CA GLY A 45 -13.21 24.78 4.70
C GLY A 45 -11.78 24.85 4.16
N ASP A 46 -10.79 24.55 4.98
CA ASP A 46 -9.40 24.44 4.56
C ASP A 46 -9.16 23.13 3.77
N THR A 47 -8.12 23.10 2.95
CA THR A 47 -7.80 21.94 2.11
C THR A 47 -6.32 21.61 2.13
N MET A 48 -6.01 20.34 2.01
CA MET A 48 -4.66 19.84 1.77
C MET A 48 -4.66 18.97 0.51
N THR A 49 -3.75 19.26 -0.41
CA THR A 49 -3.62 18.53 -1.68
C THR A 49 -2.26 17.86 -1.73
N SER A 50 -2.20 16.57 -2.07
CA SER A 50 -0.94 15.96 -2.44
C SER A 50 -0.61 16.29 -3.90
N TYR A 51 0.65 16.58 -4.19
CA TYR A 51 1.13 16.95 -5.51
C TYR A 51 2.16 15.94 -6.01
N HIS A 52 2.32 15.85 -7.34
CA HIS A 52 3.44 15.14 -7.95
C HIS A 52 4.79 15.85 -7.80
N SER A 53 4.77 17.13 -7.46
CA SER A 53 5.97 17.93 -7.24
C SER A 53 6.28 17.97 -5.74
N GLU A 54 7.40 17.40 -5.34
CA GLU A 54 7.90 17.45 -3.97
C GLU A 54 8.03 18.90 -3.47
N GLU A 55 8.46 19.82 -4.34
CA GLU A 55 8.56 21.23 -4.00
C GLU A 55 7.20 21.87 -3.71
N ALA A 56 6.18 21.56 -4.51
CA ALA A 56 4.83 22.10 -4.31
C ALA A 56 4.21 21.54 -3.03
N GLU A 57 4.41 20.24 -2.75
CA GLU A 57 3.98 19.60 -1.52
C GLU A 57 4.67 20.19 -0.30
N TYR A 58 6.00 20.31 -0.32
CA TYR A 58 6.77 20.93 0.74
C TYR A 58 6.32 22.37 1.02
N ASN A 59 6.13 23.17 -0.02
CA ASN A 59 5.69 24.57 0.12
C ASN A 59 4.27 24.68 0.70
N GLN A 60 3.38 23.75 0.36
CA GLN A 60 2.05 23.68 0.97
C GLN A 60 2.10 23.31 2.45
N LEU A 61 2.84 22.26 2.80
CA LEU A 61 3.00 21.79 4.18
C LEU A 61 3.64 22.89 5.04
N ARG A 62 4.69 23.54 4.54
CA ARG A 62 5.40 24.61 5.25
C ARG A 62 4.53 25.80 5.61
N ARG A 63 3.50 26.11 4.81
CA ARG A 63 2.54 27.18 5.12
C ARG A 63 1.66 26.85 6.33
N ARG A 64 1.43 25.55 6.60
CA ARG A 64 0.70 25.07 7.77
C ARG A 64 1.60 24.88 8.97
N SER A 65 2.61 24.05 8.81
CA SER A 65 3.61 23.72 9.82
C SER A 65 4.99 23.57 9.16
N PRO A 66 5.93 24.46 9.43
CA PRO A 66 7.31 24.30 8.99
C PRO A 66 7.95 23.02 9.52
N HIS A 67 7.65 22.65 10.78
CA HIS A 67 8.11 21.42 11.40
C HIS A 67 7.65 20.20 10.60
N ASP A 68 6.38 20.14 10.25
CA ASP A 68 5.79 18.97 9.56
C ASP A 68 6.30 18.85 8.11
N ALA A 69 6.56 19.98 7.45
CA ALA A 69 7.17 19.97 6.12
C ALA A 69 8.57 19.33 6.16
N ASP A 70 9.38 19.68 7.16
CA ASP A 70 10.72 19.10 7.33
C ASP A 70 10.64 17.62 7.78
N ALA A 71 9.65 17.27 8.59
CA ALA A 71 9.43 15.91 9.07
C ALA A 71 8.92 14.95 7.98
N MET A 72 8.22 15.45 6.96
CA MET A 72 7.63 14.62 5.88
C MET A 72 8.67 13.76 5.17
N PHE A 73 9.85 14.30 4.88
CA PHE A 73 10.92 13.55 4.25
C PHE A 73 11.40 12.37 5.12
N ARG A 74 11.53 12.60 6.43
CA ARG A 74 11.91 11.53 7.39
C ARG A 74 10.81 10.48 7.47
N PHE A 75 9.55 10.89 7.57
CA PHE A 75 8.38 9.99 7.58
C PHE A 75 8.35 9.09 6.34
N GLN A 76 8.47 9.67 5.13
CA GLN A 76 8.46 8.90 3.88
C GLN A 76 9.65 7.93 3.79
N THR A 77 10.84 8.35 4.25
CA THR A 77 12.04 7.52 4.26
C THR A 77 11.87 6.31 5.19
N ASP A 78 11.39 6.52 6.41
CA ASP A 78 11.19 5.46 7.39
C ASP A 78 10.09 4.49 6.94
N LEU A 79 8.97 5.01 6.45
CA LEU A 79 7.88 4.19 5.93
C LEU A 79 8.32 3.35 4.72
N GLY A 80 9.12 3.94 3.81
CA GLY A 80 9.73 3.24 2.68
C GLY A 80 10.67 2.12 3.11
N ARG A 81 11.49 2.36 4.16
CA ARG A 81 12.39 1.37 4.76
C ARG A 81 11.60 0.18 5.34
N TYR A 82 10.53 0.44 6.10
CA TYR A 82 9.65 -0.61 6.62
C TYR A 82 9.00 -1.41 5.49
N ALA A 83 8.50 -0.72 4.47
CA ALA A 83 7.89 -1.36 3.31
C ALA A 83 8.84 -2.31 2.57
N GLN A 84 10.12 -1.94 2.42
CA GLN A 84 11.11 -2.76 1.69
C GLN A 84 11.31 -4.15 2.30
N LEU A 85 11.30 -4.29 3.64
CA LEU A 85 11.40 -5.59 4.29
C LEU A 85 10.17 -6.45 3.98
N ILE A 86 8.98 -5.89 4.16
CA ILE A 86 7.72 -6.61 3.96
C ILE A 86 7.51 -6.97 2.49
N ARG A 87 7.90 -6.10 1.55
CA ARG A 87 7.82 -6.42 0.10
C ARG A 87 8.54 -7.73 -0.26
N LYS A 88 9.61 -8.10 0.43
CA LYS A 88 10.33 -9.36 0.21
C LYS A 88 9.49 -10.58 0.57
N THR A 89 8.50 -10.44 1.44
CA THR A 89 7.65 -11.54 1.91
C THR A 89 6.40 -11.74 1.04
N LEU A 90 5.96 -10.73 0.28
CA LEU A 90 4.65 -10.72 -0.39
C LEU A 90 4.41 -11.87 -1.39
N LEU A 91 5.46 -12.40 -2.02
CA LEU A 91 5.36 -13.53 -2.94
C LEU A 91 5.86 -14.85 -2.33
N ARG A 92 6.11 -14.87 -1.04
CA ARG A 92 6.54 -16.09 -0.33
C ARG A 92 5.35 -16.71 0.39
N THR A 93 5.36 -18.05 0.45
CA THR A 93 4.34 -18.73 1.25
C THR A 93 4.69 -18.58 2.72
N PRO A 94 3.77 -18.10 3.57
CA PRO A 94 4.00 -18.01 5.01
C PRO A 94 4.37 -19.41 5.57
N PRO A 95 5.43 -19.51 6.40
CA PRO A 95 5.76 -20.76 7.06
C PRO A 95 4.78 -21.05 8.20
N ASP A 96 4.50 -22.32 8.43
CA ASP A 96 3.84 -22.76 9.66
C ASP A 96 4.91 -22.92 10.75
N PRO A 97 4.87 -22.10 11.83
CA PRO A 97 5.89 -22.14 12.89
C PRO A 97 5.82 -23.41 13.74
N THR A 98 4.72 -24.19 13.65
CA THR A 98 4.54 -25.45 14.37
C THR A 98 4.92 -26.68 13.53
N SER A 99 5.25 -26.47 12.25
CA SER A 99 5.56 -27.53 11.31
C SER A 99 7.06 -27.83 11.25
N PHE A 100 7.41 -29.12 11.24
CA PHE A 100 8.79 -29.59 11.00
C PHE A 100 9.06 -29.96 9.53
N ARG A 101 8.18 -29.56 8.59
CA ARG A 101 8.41 -29.81 7.17
C ARG A 101 9.62 -29.01 6.67
N PRO A 102 10.49 -29.61 5.84
CA PRO A 102 11.70 -28.91 5.34
C PRO A 102 11.42 -27.56 4.68
N ARG A 103 10.27 -27.42 4.03
CA ARG A 103 9.82 -26.17 3.43
C ARG A 103 9.60 -25.09 4.50
N ASP A 104 8.85 -25.39 5.54
CA ASP A 104 8.50 -24.43 6.59
C ASP A 104 9.75 -24.03 7.37
N ILE A 105 10.61 -24.99 7.69
CA ILE A 105 11.92 -24.73 8.33
C ILE A 105 12.77 -23.80 7.47
N ARG A 106 12.86 -24.04 6.17
CA ARG A 106 13.62 -23.18 5.25
C ARG A 106 13.07 -21.74 5.23
N GLU A 107 11.74 -21.57 5.17
CA GLU A 107 11.10 -20.26 5.16
C GLU A 107 11.27 -19.54 6.51
N LEU A 108 11.18 -20.25 7.64
CA LEU A 108 11.46 -19.70 8.97
C LEU A 108 12.91 -19.24 9.09
N LEU A 109 13.87 -20.05 8.66
CA LEU A 109 15.29 -19.66 8.68
C LEU A 109 15.57 -18.46 7.77
N TRP A 110 14.93 -18.40 6.59
CA TRP A 110 15.05 -17.26 5.70
C TRP A 110 14.49 -16.00 6.37
N LEU A 111 13.31 -16.07 6.98
CA LEU A 111 12.68 -14.96 7.67
C LEU A 111 13.52 -14.50 8.86
N ALA A 112 13.99 -15.43 9.69
CA ALA A 112 14.88 -15.15 10.80
C ALA A 112 16.15 -14.42 10.34
N LYS A 113 16.74 -14.83 9.22
CA LYS A 113 17.91 -14.16 8.63
C LYS A 113 17.59 -12.70 8.23
N GLN A 114 16.39 -12.42 7.67
CA GLN A 114 16.02 -11.05 7.30
C GLN A 114 15.99 -10.15 8.55
N PHE A 115 15.36 -10.61 9.64
CA PHE A 115 15.27 -9.84 10.87
C PHE A 115 16.62 -9.75 11.61
N TRP A 116 17.39 -10.84 11.63
CA TRP A 116 18.71 -10.86 12.27
C TRP A 116 19.69 -9.88 11.60
N SER A 117 19.55 -9.67 10.29
CA SER A 117 20.42 -8.76 9.55
C SER A 117 20.17 -7.28 9.82
N LEU A 118 19.08 -6.92 10.50
CA LEU A 118 18.73 -5.53 10.80
C LEU A 118 19.59 -4.92 11.91
N GLY A 119 20.08 -5.76 12.84
CA GLY A 119 20.68 -5.29 14.07
C GLY A 119 19.65 -4.89 15.14
N GLU A 120 20.10 -4.69 16.36
CA GLU A 120 19.22 -4.50 17.52
C GLU A 120 18.32 -3.27 17.41
N LYS A 121 18.89 -2.11 17.06
CA LYS A 121 18.14 -0.85 16.96
C LYS A 121 17.04 -0.92 15.91
N GLU A 122 17.38 -1.37 14.73
CA GLU A 122 16.43 -1.44 13.61
C GLU A 122 15.35 -2.49 13.88
N LEU A 123 15.69 -3.63 14.46
CA LEU A 123 14.73 -4.64 14.89
C LEU A 123 13.75 -4.08 15.92
N TYR A 124 14.23 -3.32 16.92
CA TYR A 124 13.36 -2.65 17.88
C TYR A 124 12.39 -1.67 17.20
N GLU A 125 12.87 -0.85 16.26
CA GLU A 125 12.03 0.09 15.50
C GLU A 125 10.96 -0.63 14.69
N TYR A 126 11.29 -1.77 14.07
CA TYR A 126 10.31 -2.62 13.38
C TYR A 126 9.25 -3.17 14.33
N ILE A 127 9.65 -3.77 15.46
CA ILE A 127 8.71 -4.32 16.44
C ILE A 127 7.78 -3.21 16.96
N ARG A 128 8.34 -2.04 17.30
CA ARG A 128 7.58 -0.87 17.72
C ARG A 128 6.55 -0.49 16.66
N PHE A 129 6.97 -0.31 15.41
CA PHE A 129 6.10 0.06 14.30
C PHE A 129 4.95 -0.94 14.08
N PHE A 130 5.23 -2.24 14.13
CA PHE A 130 4.22 -3.28 13.94
C PHE A 130 3.20 -3.40 15.08
N THR A 131 3.53 -2.89 16.26
CA THR A 131 2.68 -3.00 17.45
C THR A 131 2.00 -1.71 17.84
N MET A 132 2.50 -0.55 17.40
CA MET A 132 1.93 0.75 17.74
C MET A 132 0.70 1.09 16.88
N SER A 133 -0.06 2.09 17.32
CA SER A 133 -1.16 2.64 16.54
C SER A 133 -0.66 3.55 15.42
N ALA A 134 -1.48 3.75 14.38
CA ALA A 134 -1.17 4.71 13.33
C ALA A 134 -1.09 6.15 13.89
N ALA A 135 -1.95 6.48 14.85
CA ALA A 135 -1.93 7.79 15.50
C ALA A 135 -0.61 8.04 16.23
N ASP A 136 -0.19 7.10 17.10
CA ASP A 136 1.09 7.23 17.81
C ASP A 136 2.28 7.31 16.85
N PHE A 137 2.24 6.55 15.74
CA PHE A 137 3.29 6.60 14.73
C PHE A 137 3.35 7.97 14.04
N LEU A 138 2.20 8.56 13.72
CA LEU A 138 2.15 9.88 13.09
C LEU A 138 2.52 11.01 14.05
N ASP A 139 2.22 10.86 15.34
CA ASP A 139 2.60 11.82 16.40
C ASP A 139 4.14 11.90 16.58
N ASP A 140 4.90 10.86 16.22
CA ASP A 140 6.36 10.90 16.20
C ASP A 140 6.93 11.87 15.13
N TYR A 141 6.11 12.28 14.15
CA TYR A 141 6.55 13.11 13.02
C TYR A 141 5.82 14.44 12.93
N PHE A 142 4.51 14.48 13.15
CA PHE A 142 3.65 15.60 12.79
C PHE A 142 2.95 16.23 14.00
N GLU A 143 2.75 17.55 13.92
CA GLU A 143 2.05 18.35 14.93
C GLU A 143 0.66 18.78 14.43
N ASP A 144 0.50 19.09 13.13
CA ASP A 144 -0.76 19.59 12.56
C ASP A 144 -1.76 18.45 12.37
N ASP A 145 -2.96 18.62 12.92
CA ASP A 145 -4.00 17.60 12.92
C ASP A 145 -4.54 17.27 11.51
N LEU A 146 -4.56 18.23 10.58
CA LEU A 146 -5.01 17.97 9.22
C LEU A 146 -3.96 17.14 8.46
N ILE A 147 -2.66 17.41 8.67
CA ILE A 147 -1.58 16.61 8.09
C ILE A 147 -1.65 15.18 8.66
N LYS A 148 -1.80 15.03 9.99
CA LYS A 148 -1.98 13.70 10.60
C LYS A 148 -3.21 12.99 10.07
N ALA A 149 -4.34 13.63 9.97
CA ALA A 149 -5.57 13.04 9.42
C ALA A 149 -5.42 12.59 7.97
N ALA A 150 -4.75 13.38 7.13
CA ALA A 150 -4.45 13.03 5.76
C ALA A 150 -3.55 11.79 5.67
N MET A 151 -2.48 11.76 6.46
CA MET A 151 -1.52 10.64 6.50
C MET A 151 -2.09 9.40 7.18
N ALA A 152 -3.08 9.54 8.10
CA ALA A 152 -3.76 8.43 8.76
C ALA A 152 -4.79 7.72 7.87
N SER A 153 -5.34 8.40 6.87
CA SER A 153 -6.39 7.87 5.99
C SER A 153 -6.05 6.47 5.42
N PRO A 154 -4.84 6.19 4.94
CA PRO A 154 -4.46 4.85 4.52
C PRO A 154 -4.49 3.79 5.63
N GLY A 155 -4.37 4.19 6.88
CA GLY A 155 -4.29 3.30 8.05
C GLY A 155 -5.63 2.63 8.45
N VAL A 156 -6.74 3.04 7.83
CA VAL A 156 -8.08 2.46 8.10
C VAL A 156 -8.65 1.70 6.92
N ILE A 157 -7.92 1.61 5.81
CA ILE A 157 -8.42 0.96 4.59
C ILE A 157 -8.22 -0.56 4.67
N GLY A 158 -9.32 -1.31 4.46
CA GLY A 158 -9.29 -2.76 4.42
C GLY A 158 -9.17 -3.44 5.80
N THR A 159 -9.43 -2.72 6.87
CA THR A 159 -9.40 -3.23 8.25
C THR A 159 -10.61 -2.75 9.05
N ALA A 160 -10.93 -3.47 10.12
CA ALA A 160 -11.90 -3.03 11.13
C ALA A 160 -11.23 -2.24 12.28
N LEU A 161 -9.92 -1.97 12.19
CA LEU A 161 -9.19 -1.20 13.20
C LEU A 161 -9.36 0.30 12.96
N GLY A 162 -9.46 1.07 14.05
CA GLY A 162 -9.31 2.54 14.00
C GLY A 162 -7.84 2.95 14.09
N VAL A 163 -7.57 4.23 13.80
CA VAL A 163 -6.19 4.78 13.81
C VAL A 163 -5.51 4.73 15.18
N TYR A 164 -6.27 4.63 16.27
CA TYR A 164 -5.77 4.49 17.65
C TYR A 164 -5.63 3.02 18.09
N SER A 165 -5.99 2.06 17.25
CA SER A 165 -5.88 0.64 17.59
C SER A 165 -4.42 0.18 17.50
N PRO A 166 -3.91 -0.58 18.48
CA PRO A 166 -2.57 -1.19 18.37
C PRO A 166 -2.43 -2.00 17.09
N GLY A 167 -1.28 -1.89 16.44
CA GLY A 167 -0.97 -2.56 15.17
C GLY A 167 -1.52 -1.85 13.92
N SER A 168 -2.29 -0.76 14.05
CA SER A 168 -2.83 -0.05 12.89
C SER A 168 -1.75 0.71 12.09
N ALA A 169 -0.59 1.02 12.66
CA ALA A 169 0.53 1.62 11.93
C ALA A 169 0.98 0.74 10.75
N TYR A 170 0.94 -0.59 10.90
CA TYR A 170 1.26 -1.52 9.82
C TYR A 170 0.39 -1.34 8.58
N ILE A 171 -0.88 -0.93 8.74
CA ILE A 171 -1.81 -0.74 7.61
C ILE A 171 -1.31 0.37 6.66
N LEU A 172 -0.61 1.38 7.18
CA LEU A 172 -0.01 2.43 6.36
C LEU A 172 0.94 1.88 5.29
N LEU A 173 1.62 0.74 5.55
CA LEU A 173 2.54 0.14 4.59
C LEU A 173 1.85 -0.37 3.32
N HIS A 174 0.60 -0.79 3.39
CA HIS A 174 -0.11 -1.31 2.22
C HIS A 174 -0.13 -0.30 1.06
N HIS A 175 -0.10 0.99 1.36
CA HIS A 175 -0.15 2.06 0.38
C HIS A 175 1.21 2.45 -0.19
N VAL A 176 2.31 2.02 0.43
CA VAL A 176 3.68 2.28 -0.03
C VAL A 176 4.43 1.02 -0.48
N MET A 177 3.83 -0.16 -0.29
CA MET A 177 4.42 -1.44 -0.70
C MET A 177 4.18 -1.80 -2.16
N GLY A 178 3.19 -1.19 -2.80
CA GLY A 178 2.84 -1.44 -4.19
C GLY A 178 3.84 -0.87 -5.17
N ASP A 179 3.62 -1.14 -6.44
CA ASP A 179 4.28 -0.42 -7.53
C ASP A 179 3.39 -0.40 -8.78
N VAL A 180 3.52 0.66 -9.56
CA VAL A 180 2.90 0.78 -10.88
C VAL A 180 4.03 1.11 -11.86
N ASP A 181 4.21 0.26 -12.86
CA ASP A 181 5.25 0.39 -13.89
C ASP A 181 6.67 0.59 -13.33
N GLY A 182 6.97 -0.09 -12.19
CA GLY A 182 8.25 -0.02 -11.52
C GLY A 182 8.43 1.15 -10.55
N ASN A 183 7.44 2.05 -10.47
CA ASN A 183 7.46 3.14 -9.50
C ASN A 183 6.90 2.65 -8.16
N VAL A 184 7.79 2.43 -7.19
CA VAL A 184 7.44 1.95 -5.84
C VAL A 184 6.62 3.00 -5.09
N GLY A 185 5.54 2.55 -4.45
CA GLY A 185 4.61 3.43 -3.75
C GLY A 185 3.59 4.13 -4.66
N ALA A 186 3.73 4.02 -5.98
CA ALA A 186 2.78 4.61 -6.91
C ALA A 186 1.45 3.86 -6.91
N TRP A 187 0.38 4.62 -7.13
CA TRP A 187 -0.98 4.13 -7.32
C TRP A 187 -1.42 4.31 -8.76
N GLY A 188 -2.25 3.41 -9.24
CA GLY A 188 -2.84 3.49 -10.58
C GLY A 188 -4.34 3.29 -10.56
N LEU A 189 -5.02 3.97 -11.47
CA LEU A 189 -6.42 3.77 -11.77
C LEU A 189 -6.54 2.90 -13.03
N ALA A 190 -7.27 1.81 -12.97
CA ALA A 190 -7.53 1.01 -14.15
C ALA A 190 -8.48 1.76 -15.09
N ARG A 191 -8.09 1.99 -16.33
CA ARG A 191 -8.97 2.59 -17.35
C ARG A 191 -10.17 1.67 -17.56
N GLY A 192 -11.39 2.19 -17.40
CA GLY A 192 -12.63 1.41 -17.42
C GLY A 192 -13.04 0.85 -16.05
N GLY A 193 -12.38 1.30 -14.97
CA GLY A 193 -12.64 0.90 -13.58
C GLY A 193 -11.96 -0.42 -13.20
N MET A 194 -12.16 -0.85 -11.96
CA MET A 194 -11.49 -2.05 -11.42
C MET A 194 -11.91 -3.33 -12.15
N GLY A 195 -13.09 -3.37 -12.76
CA GLY A 195 -13.55 -4.47 -13.63
C GLY A 195 -12.64 -4.72 -14.84
N ALA A 196 -11.90 -3.71 -15.30
CA ALA A 196 -10.93 -3.88 -16.38
C ALA A 196 -9.80 -4.85 -16.01
N ILE A 197 -9.38 -4.87 -14.73
CA ILE A 197 -8.38 -5.83 -14.24
C ILE A 197 -8.93 -7.26 -14.33
N SER A 198 -10.15 -7.48 -13.84
CA SER A 198 -10.82 -8.79 -13.91
C SER A 198 -11.00 -9.26 -15.35
N ASN A 199 -11.38 -8.34 -16.25
CA ASN A 199 -11.56 -8.64 -17.67
C ASN A 199 -10.22 -8.98 -18.35
N ALA A 200 -9.15 -8.30 -18.02
CA ALA A 200 -7.82 -8.60 -18.55
C ALA A 200 -7.33 -9.98 -18.09
N ILE A 201 -7.52 -10.31 -16.81
CA ILE A 201 -7.22 -11.65 -16.27
C ILE A 201 -8.08 -12.70 -16.96
N ALA A 202 -9.38 -12.45 -17.14
CA ALA A 202 -10.28 -13.33 -17.86
C ALA A 202 -9.84 -13.56 -19.33
N GLY A 203 -9.33 -12.52 -19.98
CA GLY A 203 -8.74 -12.62 -21.32
C GLY A 203 -7.54 -13.58 -21.34
N SER A 204 -6.63 -13.45 -20.37
CA SER A 204 -5.50 -14.34 -20.22
C SER A 204 -5.92 -15.80 -19.96
N VAL A 205 -6.90 -16.02 -19.07
CA VAL A 205 -7.45 -17.37 -18.81
C VAL A 205 -7.95 -18.02 -20.09
N LYS A 206 -8.72 -17.30 -20.90
CA LYS A 206 -9.26 -17.81 -22.17
C LYS A 206 -8.17 -18.10 -23.20
N GLU A 207 -7.15 -17.26 -23.29
CA GLU A 207 -5.99 -17.48 -24.17
C GLU A 207 -5.26 -18.78 -23.83
N HIS A 208 -5.20 -19.14 -22.54
CA HIS A 208 -4.58 -20.39 -22.08
C HIS A 208 -5.55 -21.59 -22.01
N GLY A 209 -6.71 -21.50 -22.66
CA GLY A 209 -7.69 -22.58 -22.76
C GLY A 209 -8.56 -22.78 -21.52
N GLY A 210 -8.55 -21.85 -20.58
CA GLY A 210 -9.42 -21.88 -19.39
C GLY A 210 -10.86 -21.49 -19.73
N GLU A 211 -11.82 -22.04 -18.97
CA GLU A 211 -13.25 -21.75 -19.08
C GLU A 211 -13.70 -20.83 -17.93
N ILE A 212 -14.54 -19.84 -18.27
CA ILE A 212 -15.13 -18.94 -17.27
C ILE A 212 -16.65 -19.13 -17.30
N ARG A 213 -17.20 -19.50 -16.16
CA ARG A 213 -18.65 -19.66 -15.96
C ARG A 213 -19.16 -18.53 -15.09
N THR A 214 -20.09 -17.75 -15.63
CA THR A 214 -20.84 -16.73 -14.88
C THR A 214 -22.18 -17.30 -14.39
N ASN A 215 -22.82 -16.62 -13.43
CA ASN A 215 -24.06 -17.07 -12.79
C ASN A 215 -23.96 -18.49 -12.17
N ALA A 216 -22.76 -18.84 -11.74
CA ALA A 216 -22.44 -20.10 -11.06
C ALA A 216 -22.10 -19.79 -9.60
N GLY A 217 -23.10 -19.87 -8.72
CA GLY A 217 -22.89 -19.76 -7.27
C GLY A 217 -21.94 -20.87 -6.78
N VAL A 218 -21.15 -20.58 -5.75
CA VAL A 218 -20.30 -21.54 -5.04
C VAL A 218 -20.85 -21.62 -3.62
N ASP A 219 -21.25 -22.83 -3.21
CA ASP A 219 -21.78 -23.14 -1.86
C ASP A 219 -20.63 -23.37 -0.88
#